data_4a0bb092b3f060c34f66e318997cb234
#
_entry.id   4a0bb092b3f060c34f66e318997cb234
#
_cell.length_a   1.000
_cell.length_b   1.000
_cell.length_c   1.000
_cell.angle_alpha   90.00
_cell.angle_beta   90.00
_cell.angle_gamma   90.00
#
_symmetry.space_group_name_H-M   'P 1'
#
loop_
_entity.id
_entity.type
_entity.pdbx_description
1 polymer ?
#
loop_
_entity_poly.entity_id
_entity_poly.type
_entity_poly.pdbx_seq_one_letter_code
_entity_poly.pdbx_strand_id
1 'polypeptide(L)'
;MTLSRRTFLVGCSAAIAAMAGGRVGNLAFAQPATAAATDEVMLLVFLRGGMDGLSLLAPYDDPIYQDTRSNLALPISGASAALNLATQNPSFTSSLGLHPKASPLKELYDAQRLAFVHACGLNDDTRSHFDAMDYIERGTPGDKNTGTGWLTRHLALVGTGDGTLSTLAAGSSAPTSLLSSPDSISMNSLSGFNISSSYRYNSDTNRSMVNALKRIYSGASNSPFDPVGNRLIETVETIQAAEVGTYTPNAGVTYPNGTFGNALKTVAQTVKLDFGLRIATVDFGGWDTHENQGNAGAGYFGDRINELARGLHAVYNDLNNYWGRLTIVVMSEFGRRLGVNSSGGTDHGHGGVMMVLGGNVNGGKVYGQWPGLVNLNQSQDLEITTDFRSVLGEIVSKRLGNVQLGKVFPSLTATQYAPLGVVNGTPPGPLDFSGGEVLLNSAAPAQNDQYKLYLPMATNC
;
A
#
# COMPACT_ATOMS: atom_id res chain seq x y z
N MET A 1 -34.09 -5.78 28.83
CA MET A 1 -33.73 -4.43 28.40
C MET A 1 -34.04 -4.33 26.92
N THR A 2 -35.03 -3.53 26.54
CA THR A 2 -35.34 -3.27 25.13
C THR A 2 -34.36 -2.22 24.63
N LEU A 3 -33.48 -2.60 23.72
CA LEU A 3 -32.60 -1.66 23.04
C LEU A 3 -33.45 -0.62 22.29
N SER A 4 -33.23 0.66 22.54
CA SER A 4 -33.91 1.70 21.79
C SER A 4 -33.42 1.68 20.32
N ARG A 5 -34.32 2.02 19.37
CA ARG A 5 -33.98 2.14 17.94
C ARG A 5 -32.75 3.05 17.74
N ARG A 6 -32.61 4.09 18.54
CA ARG A 6 -31.49 5.05 18.48
C ARG A 6 -30.18 4.40 18.92
N THR A 7 -30.17 3.62 19.99
CA THR A 7 -28.97 2.92 20.48
C THR A 7 -28.51 1.83 19.51
N PHE A 8 -29.47 1.13 18.88
CA PHE A 8 -29.20 0.15 17.83
C PHE A 8 -28.59 0.79 16.58
N LEU A 9 -29.19 1.90 16.09
CA LEU A 9 -28.69 2.62 14.93
C LEU A 9 -27.28 3.21 15.14
N VAL A 10 -27.02 3.79 16.31
CA VAL A 10 -25.70 4.32 16.67
C VAL A 10 -24.65 3.22 16.74
N GLY A 11 -25.00 2.08 17.36
CA GLY A 11 -24.09 0.93 17.47
C GLY A 11 -23.76 0.31 16.08
N CYS A 12 -24.77 0.14 15.23
CA CYS A 12 -24.57 -0.41 13.89
C CYS A 12 -23.78 0.56 12.97
N SER A 13 -24.09 1.86 13.03
CA SER A 13 -23.36 2.86 12.24
C SER A 13 -21.89 2.99 12.66
N ALA A 14 -21.59 2.88 13.96
CA ALA A 14 -20.22 2.88 14.45
C ALA A 14 -19.46 1.61 14.04
N ALA A 15 -20.11 0.45 14.08
CA ALA A 15 -19.51 -0.81 13.63
C ALA A 15 -19.20 -0.81 12.11
N ILE A 16 -20.13 -0.30 11.30
CA ILE A 16 -19.95 -0.16 9.86
C ILE A 16 -18.86 0.85 9.53
N ALA A 17 -18.81 2.00 10.21
CA ALA A 17 -17.75 2.98 10.05
C ALA A 17 -16.38 2.42 10.44
N ALA A 18 -16.30 1.63 11.51
CA ALA A 18 -15.06 0.96 11.91
C ALA A 18 -14.61 -0.10 10.90
N MET A 19 -15.53 -0.87 10.35
CA MET A 19 -15.25 -1.91 9.34
C MET A 19 -14.92 -1.32 7.96
N ALA A 20 -15.53 -0.18 7.61
CA ALA A 20 -15.27 0.55 6.35
C ALA A 20 -14.04 1.47 6.41
N GLY A 21 -13.18 1.33 7.42
CA GLY A 21 -11.93 2.08 7.50
C GLY A 21 -11.95 3.39 8.31
N GLY A 22 -12.93 3.56 9.19
CA GLY A 22 -12.84 4.47 10.34
C GLY A 22 -12.78 5.98 10.09
N ARG A 23 -12.86 6.45 8.84
CA ARG A 23 -12.93 7.90 8.55
C ARG A 23 -14.17 8.21 7.73
N VAL A 24 -15.28 8.48 8.39
CA VAL A 24 -16.48 9.04 7.77
C VAL A 24 -16.28 10.56 7.60
N GLY A 25 -15.50 10.92 6.63
CA GLY A 25 -15.37 12.32 6.24
C GLY A 25 -15.39 12.38 4.71
N ASN A 26 -16.51 12.70 4.11
CA ASN A 26 -16.77 12.77 2.68
C ASN A 26 -17.01 11.41 2.02
N LEU A 27 -18.24 10.92 2.10
CA LEU A 27 -18.74 9.88 1.22
C LEU A 27 -18.88 10.46 -0.19
N ALA A 28 -18.03 9.99 -1.07
CA ALA A 28 -18.05 10.39 -2.46
C ALA A 28 -18.76 9.31 -3.28
N PHE A 29 -19.64 9.70 -4.18
CA PHE A 29 -20.35 8.80 -5.08
C PHE A 29 -19.61 8.75 -6.42
N ALA A 30 -19.21 7.57 -6.86
CA ALA A 30 -18.54 7.41 -8.12
C ALA A 30 -19.48 7.76 -9.30
N GLN A 31 -18.97 8.54 -10.27
CA GLN A 31 -19.56 8.62 -11.60
C GLN A 31 -19.37 7.26 -12.31
N PRO A 32 -20.21 6.94 -13.31
CA PRO A 32 -19.95 5.78 -14.17
C PRO A 32 -18.53 5.82 -14.70
N ALA A 33 -17.82 4.72 -14.61
CA ALA A 33 -16.44 4.61 -15.08
C ALA A 33 -16.33 4.97 -16.56
N THR A 34 -15.32 5.76 -16.91
CA THR A 34 -15.06 6.17 -18.29
C THR A 34 -14.18 5.17 -19.05
N ALA A 35 -13.57 4.24 -18.35
CA ALA A 35 -12.74 3.16 -18.90
C ALA A 35 -13.13 1.82 -18.26
N ALA A 36 -12.98 0.72 -19.01
CA ALA A 36 -13.19 -0.62 -18.45
C ALA A 36 -12.10 -0.99 -17.46
N ALA A 37 -12.47 -1.54 -16.32
CA ALA A 37 -11.53 -2.11 -15.37
C ALA A 37 -10.75 -3.27 -16.01
N THR A 38 -9.46 -3.35 -15.74
CA THR A 38 -8.62 -4.48 -16.18
C THR A 38 -8.74 -5.65 -15.20
N ASP A 39 -8.30 -6.85 -15.59
CA ASP A 39 -8.24 -8.02 -14.70
C ASP A 39 -7.01 -8.00 -13.77
N GLU A 40 -6.23 -6.92 -13.82
CA GLU A 40 -5.03 -6.74 -13.03
C GLU A 40 -5.35 -6.56 -11.54
N VAL A 41 -4.49 -7.10 -10.71
CA VAL A 41 -4.50 -6.92 -9.26
C VAL A 41 -3.24 -6.16 -8.86
N MET A 42 -3.41 -5.03 -8.20
CA MET A 42 -2.32 -4.29 -7.60
C MET A 42 -2.33 -4.47 -6.08
N LEU A 43 -1.18 -4.91 -5.54
CA LEU A 43 -0.92 -4.93 -4.10
C LEU A 43 0.07 -3.82 -3.76
N LEU A 44 -0.36 -2.85 -2.97
CA LEU A 44 0.51 -1.82 -2.39
C LEU A 44 0.93 -2.24 -0.99
N VAL A 45 2.23 -2.48 -0.79
CA VAL A 45 2.84 -2.71 0.52
C VAL A 45 3.54 -1.43 0.95
N PHE A 46 3.07 -0.81 2.02
CA PHE A 46 3.65 0.42 2.53
C PHE A 46 4.50 0.15 3.78
N LEU A 47 5.78 0.45 3.69
CA LEU A 47 6.76 0.28 4.76
C LEU A 47 6.76 1.53 5.65
N ARG A 48 5.99 1.51 6.74
CA ARG A 48 5.77 2.66 7.63
C ARG A 48 6.98 2.90 8.52
N GLY A 49 7.60 4.08 8.41
CA GLY A 49 8.69 4.52 9.26
C GLY A 49 9.98 4.89 8.53
N GLY A 50 9.94 5.23 7.24
CA GLY A 50 11.12 5.67 6.50
C GLY A 50 12.18 4.57 6.39
N MET A 51 11.87 3.52 5.63
CA MET A 51 12.76 2.37 5.46
C MET A 51 14.14 2.79 4.91
N ASP A 52 15.20 2.34 5.54
CA ASP A 52 16.58 2.62 5.14
C ASP A 52 16.97 1.90 3.84
N GLY A 53 16.78 2.60 2.72
CA GLY A 53 17.08 2.09 1.39
C GLY A 53 18.55 1.73 1.19
N LEU A 54 19.47 2.49 1.80
CA LEU A 54 20.90 2.23 1.70
C LEU A 54 21.37 1.03 2.54
N SER A 55 20.60 0.60 3.54
CA SER A 55 20.84 -0.67 4.25
C SER A 55 20.18 -1.85 3.58
N LEU A 56 19.12 -1.64 2.75
CA LEU A 56 18.51 -2.71 1.96
C LEU A 56 19.28 -3.00 0.67
N LEU A 57 19.56 -1.94 -0.11
CA LEU A 57 20.22 -1.99 -1.43
C LEU A 57 21.35 -0.98 -1.44
N ALA A 58 22.55 -1.46 -1.18
CA ALA A 58 23.73 -0.66 -0.91
C ALA A 58 24.70 -0.59 -2.07
N PRO A 59 25.36 0.54 -2.33
CA PRO A 59 26.57 0.61 -3.14
C PRO A 59 27.78 0.11 -2.28
N TYR A 60 27.79 -1.21 -2.02
CA TYR A 60 28.58 -1.80 -0.94
C TYR A 60 30.09 -1.72 -1.14
N ASP A 61 30.59 -1.43 -2.32
CA ASP A 61 32.02 -1.21 -2.61
C ASP A 61 32.39 0.29 -2.76
N ASP A 62 31.44 1.20 -2.52
CA ASP A 62 31.69 2.64 -2.52
C ASP A 62 32.47 3.05 -1.24
N PRO A 63 33.64 3.70 -1.35
CA PRO A 63 34.43 4.09 -0.17
C PRO A 63 33.70 5.06 0.76
N ILE A 64 32.87 5.98 0.23
CA ILE A 64 32.10 6.93 1.03
C ILE A 64 31.03 6.18 1.83
N TYR A 65 30.37 5.20 1.23
CA TYR A 65 29.40 4.34 1.91
C TYR A 65 30.06 3.57 3.06
N GLN A 66 31.19 2.92 2.80
CA GLN A 66 31.90 2.12 3.80
C GLN A 66 32.39 2.99 4.99
N ASP A 67 32.93 4.16 4.71
CA ASP A 67 33.44 5.09 5.73
C ASP A 67 32.31 5.70 6.57
N THR A 68 31.23 6.14 5.91
CA THR A 68 30.17 6.93 6.57
C THR A 68 29.20 6.06 7.36
N ARG A 69 28.96 4.82 6.89
CA ARG A 69 27.99 3.90 7.53
C ARG A 69 28.58 3.04 8.65
N SER A 70 29.86 3.10 8.87
CA SER A 70 30.56 2.39 9.95
C SER A 70 30.05 0.93 10.14
N ASN A 71 29.38 0.63 11.26
CA ASN A 71 28.85 -0.71 11.56
C ASN A 71 27.59 -1.10 10.77
N LEU A 72 26.93 -0.17 10.08
CA LEU A 72 25.76 -0.45 9.22
C LEU A 72 26.15 -0.73 7.76
N ALA A 73 27.40 -0.43 7.35
CA ALA A 73 27.86 -0.71 6.00
C ALA A 73 27.87 -2.21 5.72
N LEU A 74 27.27 -2.62 4.60
CA LEU A 74 27.28 -4.03 4.19
C LEU A 74 28.71 -4.44 3.80
N PRO A 75 29.25 -5.55 4.34
CA PRO A 75 30.60 -5.97 4.05
C PRO A 75 30.77 -6.40 2.58
N ILE A 76 31.95 -6.14 2.03
CA ILE A 76 32.35 -6.56 0.67
C ILE A 76 32.52 -8.08 0.58
N SER A 77 32.94 -8.72 1.70
CA SER A 77 33.24 -10.16 1.74
C SER A 77 32.90 -10.76 3.09
N GLY A 78 32.87 -12.08 3.18
CA GLY A 78 32.59 -12.83 4.41
C GLY A 78 31.14 -13.34 4.47
N ALA A 79 30.77 -13.94 5.62
CA ALA A 79 29.47 -14.61 5.78
C ALA A 79 28.27 -13.64 5.75
N SER A 80 28.49 -12.37 6.09
CA SER A 80 27.47 -11.30 6.06
C SER A 80 27.70 -10.34 4.89
N ALA A 81 28.40 -10.75 3.84
CA ALA A 81 28.63 -9.90 2.68
C ALA A 81 27.32 -9.51 1.99
N ALA A 82 27.31 -8.34 1.37
CA ALA A 82 26.25 -7.91 0.50
C ALA A 82 25.98 -8.96 -0.59
N LEU A 83 24.71 -9.23 -0.86
CA LEU A 83 24.30 -10.11 -1.95
C LEU A 83 24.38 -9.34 -3.26
N ASN A 84 25.47 -9.49 -3.98
CA ASN A 84 25.74 -8.75 -5.22
C ASN A 84 24.59 -8.89 -6.22
N LEU A 85 24.14 -7.75 -6.76
CA LEU A 85 23.19 -7.67 -7.87
C LEU A 85 23.94 -7.30 -9.15
N ALA A 86 23.82 -8.15 -10.17
CA ALA A 86 24.24 -7.75 -11.50
C ALA A 86 23.28 -6.63 -12.00
N THR A 87 23.80 -5.43 -12.16
CA THR A 87 23.03 -4.31 -12.74
C THR A 87 23.64 -3.91 -14.08
N GLN A 88 22.78 -3.63 -15.04
CA GLN A 88 23.17 -3.10 -16.35
C GLN A 88 22.93 -1.57 -16.44
N ASN A 89 22.50 -0.94 -15.34
CA ASN A 89 22.24 0.50 -15.32
C ASN A 89 23.58 1.26 -15.23
N PRO A 90 23.98 1.99 -16.30
CA PRO A 90 25.30 2.62 -16.38
C PRO A 90 25.47 3.81 -15.43
N SER A 91 24.40 4.30 -14.80
CA SER A 91 24.50 5.38 -13.81
C SER A 91 25.17 4.91 -12.49
N PHE A 92 25.13 3.59 -12.21
CA PHE A 92 25.79 3.04 -11.04
C PHE A 92 27.26 2.75 -11.35
N THR A 93 28.14 3.49 -10.71
CA THR A 93 29.60 3.33 -10.81
C THR A 93 30.14 2.35 -9.76
N SER A 94 29.37 2.09 -8.72
CA SER A 94 29.68 1.12 -7.66
C SER A 94 28.83 -0.14 -7.82
N SER A 95 29.31 -1.25 -7.28
CA SER A 95 28.52 -2.49 -7.23
C SER A 95 27.36 -2.35 -6.25
N LEU A 96 26.20 -2.79 -6.66
CA LEU A 96 25.01 -2.82 -5.79
C LEU A 96 24.83 -4.20 -5.18
N GLY A 97 24.48 -4.23 -3.91
CA GLY A 97 24.18 -5.46 -3.20
C GLY A 97 23.03 -5.31 -2.22
N LEU A 98 22.29 -6.41 -2.09
CA LEU A 98 21.22 -6.50 -1.08
C LEU A 98 21.78 -6.87 0.29
N HIS A 99 21.07 -6.43 1.31
CA HIS A 99 21.28 -6.92 2.68
C HIS A 99 21.29 -8.46 2.72
N PRO A 100 22.20 -9.12 3.44
CA PRO A 100 22.32 -10.58 3.44
C PRO A 100 21.04 -11.31 3.88
N LYS A 101 20.19 -10.69 4.68
CA LYS A 101 18.87 -11.23 5.06
C LYS A 101 17.81 -11.14 3.96
N ALA A 102 18.11 -10.49 2.83
CA ALA A 102 17.22 -10.33 1.70
C ALA A 102 17.39 -11.41 0.61
N SER A 103 18.00 -12.57 0.93
CA SER A 103 18.21 -13.64 -0.06
C SER A 103 16.93 -14.04 -0.83
N PRO A 104 15.72 -14.11 -0.23
CA PRO A 104 14.51 -14.40 -1.01
C PRO A 104 14.16 -13.30 -2.03
N LEU A 105 14.51 -12.02 -1.77
CA LEU A 105 14.35 -10.95 -2.77
C LEU A 105 15.37 -11.09 -3.89
N LYS A 106 16.60 -11.55 -3.58
CA LYS A 106 17.59 -11.83 -4.62
C LYS A 106 17.13 -12.95 -5.56
N GLU A 107 16.52 -14.00 -5.04
CA GLU A 107 15.95 -15.06 -5.87
C GLU A 107 14.89 -14.52 -6.83
N LEU A 108 13.99 -13.62 -6.36
CA LEU A 108 13.01 -12.96 -7.22
C LEU A 108 13.64 -12.03 -8.25
N TYR A 109 14.70 -11.33 -7.88
CA TYR A 109 15.47 -10.47 -8.78
C TYR A 109 16.15 -11.29 -9.88
N ASP A 110 16.86 -12.36 -9.51
CA ASP A 110 17.55 -13.25 -10.46
C ASP A 110 16.56 -13.97 -11.39
N ALA A 111 15.36 -14.28 -10.90
CA ALA A 111 14.26 -14.81 -11.70
C ALA A 111 13.55 -13.76 -12.58
N GLN A 112 14.04 -12.52 -12.61
CA GLN A 112 13.45 -11.38 -13.36
C GLN A 112 12.01 -11.06 -12.98
N ARG A 113 11.65 -11.23 -11.69
CA ARG A 113 10.31 -10.98 -11.14
C ARG A 113 10.26 -9.77 -10.23
N LEU A 114 11.41 -9.22 -9.89
CA LEU A 114 11.58 -8.06 -9.02
C LEU A 114 12.47 -7.03 -9.72
N ALA A 115 12.02 -5.78 -9.69
CA ALA A 115 12.78 -4.59 -10.05
C ALA A 115 12.95 -3.70 -8.83
N PHE A 116 14.10 -3.05 -8.70
CA PHE A 116 14.34 -1.98 -7.74
C PHE A 116 14.36 -0.64 -8.46
N VAL A 117 13.84 0.40 -7.81
CA VAL A 117 14.00 1.80 -8.24
C VAL A 117 14.72 2.54 -7.12
N HIS A 118 16.00 2.85 -7.34
CA HIS A 118 16.84 3.52 -6.35
C HIS A 118 16.74 5.04 -6.47
N ALA A 119 17.10 5.75 -5.40
CA ALA A 119 17.01 7.21 -5.34
C ALA A 119 15.61 7.73 -5.70
N CYS A 120 14.59 6.97 -5.28
CA CYS A 120 13.19 7.25 -5.52
C CYS A 120 12.55 7.82 -4.26
N GLY A 121 11.67 8.81 -4.40
CA GLY A 121 11.02 9.40 -3.24
C GLY A 121 10.02 10.48 -3.56
N LEU A 122 9.62 11.16 -2.50
CA LEU A 122 8.73 12.30 -2.48
C LEU A 122 9.54 13.58 -2.75
N ASN A 123 9.21 14.29 -3.81
CA ASN A 123 9.84 15.58 -4.12
C ASN A 123 9.25 16.70 -3.24
N ASP A 124 9.58 16.64 -1.95
CA ASP A 124 9.21 17.60 -0.90
C ASP A 124 10.23 17.49 0.24
N ASP A 125 10.60 18.59 0.87
CA ASP A 125 11.65 18.63 1.90
C ASP A 125 11.20 18.15 3.28
N THR A 126 9.96 17.66 3.42
CA THR A 126 9.46 17.18 4.71
C THR A 126 10.22 15.94 5.19
N ARG A 127 10.50 15.92 6.48
CA ARG A 127 11.00 14.74 7.22
C ARG A 127 10.04 14.30 8.31
N SER A 128 8.79 14.78 8.25
CA SER A 128 7.70 14.34 9.10
C SER A 128 7.05 13.10 8.47
N HIS A 129 7.03 11.98 9.17
CA HIS A 129 6.30 10.79 8.74
C HIS A 129 4.85 11.09 8.39
N PHE A 130 4.17 11.90 9.22
CA PHE A 130 2.75 12.23 9.01
C PHE A 130 2.55 13.02 7.73
N ASP A 131 3.42 13.98 7.44
CA ASP A 131 3.31 14.80 6.24
C ASP A 131 3.67 14.00 4.99
N ALA A 132 4.81 13.30 5.01
CA ALA A 132 5.27 12.53 3.87
C ALA A 132 4.30 11.39 3.50
N MET A 133 3.78 10.65 4.49
CA MET A 133 2.77 9.62 4.26
C MET A 133 1.49 10.23 3.66
N ASP A 134 1.02 11.34 4.19
CA ASP A 134 -0.19 12.00 3.70
C ASP A 134 -0.01 12.48 2.25
N TYR A 135 1.13 13.09 1.92
CA TYR A 135 1.45 13.54 0.56
C TYR A 135 1.54 12.38 -0.44
N ILE A 136 2.23 11.30 -0.07
CA ILE A 136 2.36 10.11 -0.94
C ILE A 136 1.02 9.42 -1.14
N GLU A 137 0.28 9.21 -0.07
CA GLU A 137 -0.99 8.49 -0.12
C GLU A 137 -2.11 9.29 -0.78
N ARG A 138 -2.03 10.63 -0.72
CA ARG A 138 -2.87 11.49 -1.55
C ARG A 138 -2.32 11.64 -2.98
N GLY A 139 -1.04 11.35 -3.20
CA GLY A 139 -0.39 11.57 -4.49
C GLY A 139 -0.20 13.05 -4.84
N THR A 140 -0.14 13.92 -3.82
CA THR A 140 -0.09 15.39 -3.93
C THR A 140 1.04 15.94 -3.07
N PRO A 141 2.31 15.88 -3.52
CA PRO A 141 3.44 16.44 -2.80
C PRO A 141 3.19 17.90 -2.38
N GLY A 142 3.39 18.20 -1.09
CA GLY A 142 3.20 19.53 -0.52
C GLY A 142 1.74 19.96 -0.30
N ASP A 143 0.74 19.14 -0.66
CA ASP A 143 -0.68 19.50 -0.50
C ASP A 143 -1.49 18.40 0.21
N LYS A 144 -2.17 18.78 1.30
CA LYS A 144 -3.07 17.94 2.10
C LYS A 144 -4.55 18.25 1.89
N ASN A 145 -4.88 19.21 1.05
CA ASN A 145 -6.27 19.68 0.88
C ASN A 145 -7.10 18.72 0.02
N THR A 146 -6.46 17.85 -0.75
CA THR A 146 -7.16 16.86 -1.57
C THR A 146 -7.91 15.86 -0.68
N GLY A 147 -9.24 15.87 -0.75
CA GLY A 147 -10.14 15.06 0.09
C GLY A 147 -10.13 13.55 -0.21
N THR A 148 -9.30 13.09 -1.16
CA THR A 148 -9.28 11.70 -1.64
C THR A 148 -7.85 11.17 -1.74
N GLY A 149 -7.70 9.84 -1.54
CA GLY A 149 -6.45 9.14 -1.83
C GLY A 149 -6.27 8.90 -3.34
N TRP A 150 -5.02 8.66 -3.78
CA TRP A 150 -4.75 8.44 -5.21
C TRP A 150 -5.37 7.14 -5.74
N LEU A 151 -5.45 6.09 -4.93
CA LEU A 151 -6.14 4.84 -5.28
C LEU A 151 -7.65 5.05 -5.42
N THR A 152 -8.24 5.86 -4.54
CA THR A 152 -9.66 6.23 -4.64
C THR A 152 -9.95 6.93 -5.96
N ARG A 153 -9.12 7.90 -6.36
CA ARG A 153 -9.28 8.60 -7.64
C ARG A 153 -9.10 7.66 -8.82
N HIS A 154 -8.11 6.76 -8.75
CA HIS A 154 -7.92 5.74 -9.78
C HIS A 154 -9.19 4.90 -9.95
N LEU A 155 -9.71 4.32 -8.87
CA LEU A 155 -10.89 3.47 -8.89
C LEU A 155 -12.15 4.22 -9.38
N ALA A 156 -12.31 5.48 -8.99
CA ALA A 156 -13.43 6.31 -9.46
C ALA A 156 -13.40 6.56 -10.99
N LEU A 157 -12.21 6.56 -11.60
CA LEU A 157 -12.05 6.80 -13.03
C LEU A 157 -12.21 5.54 -13.89
N VAL A 158 -11.78 4.38 -13.40
CA VAL A 158 -11.82 3.12 -14.18
C VAL A 158 -12.90 2.16 -13.71
N GLY A 159 -13.50 2.41 -12.54
CA GLY A 159 -14.44 1.51 -11.89
C GLY A 159 -13.78 0.35 -11.17
N THR A 160 -14.59 -0.33 -10.37
CA THR A 160 -14.14 -1.45 -9.53
C THR A 160 -14.46 -2.82 -10.17
N GLY A 161 -15.11 -2.85 -11.32
CA GLY A 161 -15.65 -4.08 -11.92
C GLY A 161 -16.84 -4.63 -11.13
N ASP A 162 -17.26 -5.84 -11.49
CA ASP A 162 -18.45 -6.50 -10.90
C ASP A 162 -18.11 -7.31 -9.63
N GLY A 163 -16.87 -7.21 -9.13
CA GLY A 163 -16.42 -7.99 -7.97
C GLY A 163 -17.00 -7.52 -6.65
N THR A 164 -17.37 -8.45 -5.78
CA THR A 164 -17.93 -8.15 -4.45
C THR A 164 -16.91 -7.55 -3.50
N LEU A 165 -15.62 -7.89 -3.65
CA LEU A 165 -14.51 -7.39 -2.85
C LEU A 165 -13.39 -6.86 -3.75
N SER A 166 -13.70 -5.78 -4.47
CA SER A 166 -12.77 -5.17 -5.42
C SER A 166 -11.59 -4.44 -4.76
N THR A 167 -11.78 -3.96 -3.54
CA THR A 167 -10.78 -3.15 -2.83
C THR A 167 -10.63 -3.61 -1.38
N LEU A 168 -9.43 -4.08 -1.03
CA LEU A 168 -9.11 -4.64 0.28
C LEU A 168 -7.99 -3.85 0.95
N ALA A 169 -8.25 -3.33 2.14
CA ALA A 169 -7.19 -2.96 3.07
C ALA A 169 -6.98 -4.13 4.05
N ALA A 170 -5.90 -4.89 3.88
CA ALA A 170 -5.63 -6.05 4.73
C ALA A 170 -5.01 -5.58 6.06
N GLY A 171 -5.87 -5.16 6.96
CA GLY A 171 -5.52 -4.56 8.26
C GLY A 171 -6.75 -4.06 8.99
N SER A 172 -6.53 -3.34 10.09
CA SER A 172 -7.61 -2.81 10.94
C SER A 172 -8.26 -1.54 10.39
N SER A 173 -7.62 -0.85 9.44
CA SER A 173 -8.12 0.39 8.84
C SER A 173 -7.60 0.57 7.42
N ALA A 174 -8.34 1.29 6.59
CA ALA A 174 -7.89 1.69 5.27
C ALA A 174 -6.84 2.81 5.37
N PRO A 175 -5.78 2.78 4.55
CA PRO A 175 -4.79 3.84 4.47
C PRO A 175 -5.35 5.10 3.77
N THR A 176 -4.62 6.23 3.90
CA THR A 176 -5.00 7.49 3.24
C THR A 176 -5.03 7.38 1.70
N SER A 177 -4.28 6.45 1.11
CA SER A 177 -4.36 6.16 -0.33
C SER A 177 -5.75 5.71 -0.79
N LEU A 178 -6.55 5.15 0.12
CA LEU A 178 -7.95 4.77 -0.07
C LEU A 178 -8.94 5.75 0.61
N LEU A 179 -8.47 6.94 1.01
CA LEU A 179 -9.33 7.94 1.65
C LEU A 179 -10.53 8.27 0.77
N SER A 180 -11.72 8.25 1.37
CA SER A 180 -13.02 8.47 0.72
C SER A 180 -13.40 7.44 -0.35
N SER A 181 -12.77 6.26 -0.38
CA SER A 181 -13.21 5.17 -1.26
C SER A 181 -14.48 4.51 -0.72
N PRO A 182 -15.58 4.49 -1.50
CA PRO A 182 -16.81 3.83 -1.09
C PRO A 182 -16.72 2.29 -1.19
N ASP A 183 -15.73 1.78 -1.93
CA ASP A 183 -15.55 0.36 -2.21
C ASP A 183 -14.48 -0.30 -1.32
N SER A 184 -13.82 0.49 -0.48
CA SER A 184 -12.74 -0.01 0.38
C SER A 184 -13.29 -0.74 1.60
N ILE A 185 -12.87 -1.99 1.77
CA ILE A 185 -13.18 -2.80 2.95
C ILE A 185 -11.88 -3.15 3.68
N SER A 186 -11.89 -2.92 5.00
CA SER A 186 -10.75 -3.26 5.86
C SER A 186 -11.04 -4.54 6.63
N MET A 187 -10.12 -5.50 6.61
CA MET A 187 -10.23 -6.72 7.41
C MET A 187 -8.86 -7.35 7.69
N ASN A 188 -8.73 -7.98 8.85
CA ASN A 188 -7.53 -8.73 9.22
C ASN A 188 -7.53 -10.16 8.67
N SER A 189 -8.70 -10.73 8.40
CA SER A 189 -8.86 -12.06 7.77
C SER A 189 -10.27 -12.21 7.21
N LEU A 190 -10.41 -13.01 6.16
CA LEU A 190 -11.73 -13.33 5.60
C LEU A 190 -12.58 -14.14 6.58
N SER A 191 -12.01 -15.16 7.22
CA SER A 191 -12.75 -16.01 8.17
C SER A 191 -13.21 -15.27 9.42
N GLY A 192 -12.54 -14.17 9.80
CA GLY A 192 -12.92 -13.29 10.91
C GLY A 192 -13.89 -12.17 10.52
N PHE A 193 -14.14 -11.98 9.21
CA PHE A 193 -14.98 -10.90 8.72
C PHE A 193 -16.45 -11.33 8.71
N ASN A 194 -17.15 -11.02 9.79
CA ASN A 194 -18.56 -11.36 9.95
C ASN A 194 -19.33 -10.29 10.74
N ILE A 195 -20.65 -10.28 10.57
CA ILE A 195 -21.55 -9.49 11.39
C ILE A 195 -22.01 -10.39 12.54
N SER A 196 -21.45 -10.16 13.71
CA SER A 196 -21.80 -10.93 14.92
C SER A 196 -22.46 -10.04 15.98
N SER A 197 -23.45 -10.58 16.67
CA SER A 197 -24.02 -9.93 17.85
C SER A 197 -23.23 -10.30 19.08
N SER A 198 -22.99 -9.34 19.97
CA SER A 198 -22.41 -9.58 21.29
C SER A 198 -23.30 -10.43 22.22
N TYR A 199 -24.54 -10.68 21.82
CA TYR A 199 -25.51 -11.49 22.53
C TYR A 199 -25.61 -12.89 21.93
N ARG A 200 -24.99 -13.86 22.60
CA ARG A 200 -25.04 -15.31 22.35
C ARG A 200 -24.93 -15.73 20.88
N TYR A 201 -23.87 -16.42 20.58
CA TYR A 201 -23.59 -17.11 19.32
C TYR A 201 -24.73 -18.09 18.95
N ASN A 202 -25.72 -17.61 18.19
CA ASN A 202 -26.57 -18.50 17.45
C ASN A 202 -26.76 -17.93 16.03
N SER A 203 -26.80 -18.82 15.05
CA SER A 203 -26.95 -18.50 13.64
C SER A 203 -28.19 -17.64 13.32
N ASP A 204 -29.27 -17.82 14.09
CA ASP A 204 -30.54 -17.13 13.89
C ASP A 204 -30.47 -15.66 14.29
N THR A 205 -29.68 -15.35 15.35
CA THR A 205 -29.47 -13.97 15.78
C THR A 205 -28.64 -13.17 14.76
N ASN A 206 -27.61 -13.80 14.21
CA ASN A 206 -26.78 -13.17 13.19
C ASN A 206 -27.58 -12.94 11.89
N ARG A 207 -28.37 -13.92 11.47
CA ARG A 207 -29.28 -13.77 10.32
C ARG A 207 -30.32 -12.67 10.52
N SER A 208 -30.89 -12.59 11.72
CA SER A 208 -31.84 -11.53 12.07
C SER A 208 -31.19 -10.15 12.03
N MET A 209 -29.93 -10.05 12.45
CA MET A 209 -29.16 -8.79 12.41
C MET A 209 -28.83 -8.38 10.98
N VAL A 210 -28.35 -9.28 10.14
CA VAL A 210 -28.12 -9.03 8.70
C VAL A 210 -29.41 -8.57 8.02
N ASN A 211 -30.54 -9.24 8.26
CA ASN A 211 -31.83 -8.85 7.71
C ASN A 211 -32.31 -7.47 8.19
N ALA A 212 -32.00 -7.10 9.44
CA ALA A 212 -32.30 -5.76 9.95
C ALA A 212 -31.44 -4.70 9.27
N LEU A 213 -30.15 -4.97 9.07
CA LEU A 213 -29.23 -4.08 8.35
C LEU A 213 -29.66 -3.92 6.88
N LYS A 214 -30.04 -4.99 6.19
CA LYS A 214 -30.61 -4.91 4.83
C LYS A 214 -31.82 -3.98 4.74
N ARG A 215 -32.72 -4.01 5.71
CA ARG A 215 -33.87 -3.10 5.74
C ARG A 215 -33.46 -1.65 5.99
N ILE A 216 -32.41 -1.42 6.78
CA ILE A 216 -31.89 -0.06 7.05
C ILE A 216 -31.29 0.55 5.79
N TYR A 217 -30.50 -0.23 5.05
CA TYR A 217 -29.78 0.22 3.84
C TYR A 217 -30.52 -0.09 2.52
N SER A 218 -31.81 -0.43 2.57
CA SER A 218 -32.62 -0.78 1.38
C SER A 218 -32.87 0.36 0.39
N GLY A 219 -32.25 1.53 0.58
CA GLY A 219 -32.44 2.71 -0.27
C GLY A 219 -33.73 3.48 -0.01
N ALA A 220 -34.58 3.03 0.92
CA ALA A 220 -35.84 3.70 1.25
C ALA A 220 -35.65 5.10 1.89
N SER A 221 -34.45 5.36 2.41
CA SER A 221 -34.08 6.63 3.04
C SER A 221 -33.35 7.60 2.13
N ASN A 222 -32.89 7.17 0.95
CA ASN A 222 -31.92 7.89 0.10
C ASN A 222 -30.68 8.38 0.90
N SER A 223 -30.25 7.59 1.88
CA SER A 223 -29.11 7.93 2.70
C SER A 223 -27.81 7.73 1.90
N PRO A 224 -26.85 8.66 2.01
CA PRO A 224 -25.52 8.48 1.43
C PRO A 224 -24.77 7.25 1.98
N PHE A 225 -25.22 6.67 3.08
CA PHE A 225 -24.67 5.45 3.67
C PHE A 225 -25.23 4.16 3.06
N ASP A 226 -26.36 4.24 2.34
CA ASP A 226 -27.00 3.06 1.78
C ASP A 226 -26.10 2.24 0.86
N PRO A 227 -25.35 2.82 -0.10
CA PRO A 227 -24.44 2.06 -0.97
C PRO A 227 -23.33 1.34 -0.19
N VAL A 228 -22.72 2.03 0.80
CA VAL A 228 -21.62 1.47 1.61
C VAL A 228 -22.14 0.34 2.50
N GLY A 229 -23.30 0.53 3.12
CA GLY A 229 -23.95 -0.49 3.95
C GLY A 229 -24.35 -1.73 3.15
N ASN A 230 -24.90 -1.56 1.96
CA ASN A 230 -25.24 -2.66 1.06
C ASN A 230 -23.98 -3.41 0.62
N ARG A 231 -22.93 -2.71 0.19
CA ARG A 231 -21.65 -3.33 -0.20
C ARG A 231 -21.06 -4.16 0.94
N LEU A 232 -21.06 -3.64 2.15
CA LEU A 232 -20.59 -4.38 3.32
C LEU A 232 -21.37 -5.67 3.54
N ILE A 233 -22.71 -5.60 3.47
CA ILE A 233 -23.59 -6.76 3.68
C ILE A 233 -23.35 -7.79 2.57
N GLU A 234 -23.29 -7.38 1.32
CA GLU A 234 -22.99 -8.26 0.18
C GLU A 234 -21.64 -8.96 0.34
N THR A 235 -20.61 -8.22 0.77
CA THR A 235 -19.29 -8.80 1.02
C THR A 235 -19.33 -9.85 2.14
N VAL A 236 -20.02 -9.57 3.24
CA VAL A 236 -20.17 -10.53 4.34
C VAL A 236 -20.91 -11.78 3.85
N GLU A 237 -22.00 -11.63 3.09
CA GLU A 237 -22.76 -12.75 2.56
C GLU A 237 -21.96 -13.58 1.56
N THR A 238 -21.18 -12.93 0.70
CA THR A 238 -20.27 -13.62 -0.25
C THR A 238 -19.22 -14.44 0.49
N ILE A 239 -18.57 -13.85 1.50
CA ILE A 239 -17.58 -14.55 2.32
C ILE A 239 -18.21 -15.73 3.07
N GLN A 240 -19.42 -15.56 3.61
CA GLN A 240 -20.15 -16.63 4.31
C GLN A 240 -20.58 -17.75 3.35
N ALA A 241 -21.08 -17.40 2.16
CA ALA A 241 -21.47 -18.37 1.13
C ALA A 241 -20.30 -19.19 0.59
N ALA A 242 -19.10 -18.61 0.59
CA ALA A 242 -17.88 -19.30 0.20
C ALA A 242 -17.32 -20.23 1.29
N GLU A 243 -17.98 -20.29 2.46
CA GLU A 243 -17.57 -21.13 3.62
C GLU A 243 -16.07 -20.99 3.93
N VAL A 244 -15.58 -19.74 3.95
CA VAL A 244 -14.17 -19.43 4.07
C VAL A 244 -13.62 -19.93 5.41
N GLY A 245 -12.82 -20.98 5.36
CA GLY A 245 -12.11 -21.52 6.49
C GLY A 245 -10.73 -20.88 6.73
N THR A 246 -9.94 -21.52 7.59
CA THR A 246 -8.54 -21.14 7.78
C THR A 246 -7.78 -21.31 6.48
N TYR A 247 -7.08 -20.25 6.07
CA TYR A 247 -6.32 -20.26 4.84
C TYR A 247 -5.13 -21.21 4.89
N THR A 248 -5.03 -22.08 3.90
CA THR A 248 -3.90 -22.97 3.67
C THR A 248 -3.17 -22.54 2.39
N PRO A 249 -1.92 -22.05 2.48
CA PRO A 249 -1.11 -21.74 1.31
C PRO A 249 -0.82 -22.97 0.46
N ASN A 250 -0.31 -22.77 -0.75
CA ASN A 250 0.19 -23.85 -1.59
C ASN A 250 1.23 -24.69 -0.83
N ALA A 251 1.36 -25.98 -1.20
CA ALA A 251 2.30 -26.88 -0.56
C ALA A 251 3.73 -26.32 -0.58
N GLY A 252 4.39 -26.35 0.56
CA GLY A 252 5.76 -25.84 0.74
C GLY A 252 5.86 -24.31 0.96
N VAL A 253 4.76 -23.56 0.90
CA VAL A 253 4.77 -22.12 1.14
C VAL A 253 4.52 -21.81 2.59
N THR A 254 5.38 -20.98 3.19
CA THR A 254 5.24 -20.52 4.57
C THR A 254 5.38 -19.01 4.63
N TYR A 255 4.31 -18.33 5.04
CA TYR A 255 4.34 -16.89 5.34
C TYR A 255 5.00 -16.61 6.69
N PRO A 256 5.64 -15.45 6.87
CA PRO A 256 6.10 -15.04 8.18
C PRO A 256 4.94 -15.01 9.20
N ASN A 257 5.27 -15.21 10.46
CA ASN A 257 4.32 -15.03 11.53
C ASN A 257 4.07 -13.53 11.80
N GLY A 258 2.93 -13.19 12.40
CA GLY A 258 2.60 -11.82 12.77
C GLY A 258 1.63 -11.12 11.80
N THR A 259 1.42 -9.84 12.04
CA THR A 259 0.39 -9.05 11.33
C THR A 259 0.66 -8.93 9.84
N PHE A 260 1.91 -8.70 9.46
CA PHE A 260 2.31 -8.59 8.06
C PHE A 260 2.05 -9.89 7.28
N GLY A 261 2.53 -11.02 7.78
CA GLY A 261 2.29 -12.31 7.13
C GLY A 261 0.81 -12.68 7.06
N ASN A 262 0.03 -12.33 8.08
CA ASN A 262 -1.43 -12.55 8.09
C ASN A 262 -2.14 -11.66 7.06
N ALA A 263 -1.73 -10.40 6.92
CA ALA A 263 -2.26 -9.50 5.91
C ALA A 263 -2.00 -10.03 4.50
N LEU A 264 -0.77 -10.50 4.22
CA LEU A 264 -0.44 -11.12 2.94
C LEU A 264 -1.24 -12.39 2.66
N LYS A 265 -1.48 -13.23 3.67
CA LYS A 265 -2.37 -14.42 3.56
C LYS A 265 -3.81 -14.01 3.21
N THR A 266 -4.31 -12.94 3.82
CA THR A 266 -5.67 -12.43 3.55
C THR A 266 -5.79 -11.97 2.10
N VAL A 267 -4.79 -11.25 1.58
CA VAL A 267 -4.74 -10.87 0.17
C VAL A 267 -4.67 -12.11 -0.73
N ALA A 268 -3.78 -13.06 -0.45
CA ALA A 268 -3.63 -14.27 -1.24
C ALA A 268 -4.92 -15.10 -1.29
N GLN A 269 -5.59 -15.27 -0.15
CA GLN A 269 -6.87 -15.96 -0.07
C GLN A 269 -7.94 -15.25 -0.90
N THR A 270 -8.01 -13.91 -0.85
CA THR A 270 -8.98 -13.11 -1.62
C THR A 270 -8.75 -13.26 -3.12
N VAL A 271 -7.49 -13.24 -3.58
CA VAL A 271 -7.14 -13.48 -4.99
C VAL A 271 -7.57 -14.87 -5.45
N LYS A 272 -7.31 -15.92 -4.64
CA LYS A 272 -7.63 -17.31 -5.00
C LYS A 272 -9.13 -17.60 -5.00
N LEU A 273 -9.91 -16.91 -4.16
CA LEU A 273 -11.37 -17.03 -4.12
C LEU A 273 -12.08 -16.25 -5.23
N ASP A 274 -11.31 -15.48 -6.01
CA ASP A 274 -11.79 -14.70 -7.16
C ASP A 274 -12.98 -13.78 -6.84
N PHE A 275 -12.90 -13.08 -5.70
CA PHE A 275 -13.92 -12.10 -5.29
C PHE A 275 -13.87 -10.80 -6.09
N GLY A 276 -13.12 -10.77 -7.18
CA GLY A 276 -12.97 -9.61 -8.05
C GLY A 276 -12.01 -8.55 -7.53
N LEU A 277 -11.02 -8.96 -6.72
CA LEU A 277 -10.02 -8.04 -6.17
C LEU A 277 -9.25 -7.32 -7.28
N ARG A 278 -9.15 -6.00 -7.16
CA ARG A 278 -8.38 -5.10 -8.05
C ARG A 278 -7.24 -4.42 -7.31
N ILE A 279 -7.54 -3.89 -6.12
CA ILE A 279 -6.58 -3.17 -5.29
C ILE A 279 -6.53 -3.82 -3.90
N ALA A 280 -5.33 -4.11 -3.44
CA ALA A 280 -5.08 -4.46 -2.06
C ALA A 280 -4.01 -3.54 -1.45
N THR A 281 -4.14 -3.23 -0.17
CA THR A 281 -3.13 -2.49 0.59
C THR A 281 -2.74 -3.26 1.83
N VAL A 282 -1.44 -3.25 2.14
CA VAL A 282 -0.85 -3.86 3.34
C VAL A 282 0.14 -2.88 3.93
N ASP A 283 0.00 -2.58 5.20
CA ASP A 283 0.97 -1.80 5.96
C ASP A 283 1.95 -2.71 6.68
N PHE A 284 3.23 -2.36 6.63
CA PHE A 284 4.29 -3.03 7.37
C PHE A 284 5.12 -2.00 8.13
N GLY A 285 4.89 -1.88 9.43
CA GLY A 285 5.56 -0.91 10.30
C GLY A 285 6.89 -1.40 10.88
N GLY A 286 7.49 -0.53 11.71
CA GLY A 286 8.74 -0.83 12.42
C GLY A 286 10.00 -0.43 11.65
N TRP A 287 9.90 0.51 10.70
CA TRP A 287 11.03 0.97 9.91
C TRP A 287 11.67 2.26 10.44
N ASP A 288 11.10 2.84 11.48
CA ASP A 288 11.65 4.07 12.12
C ASP A 288 12.82 3.72 13.06
N THR A 289 13.97 3.44 12.45
CA THR A 289 15.15 2.89 13.11
C THR A 289 16.17 3.95 13.52
N HIS A 290 15.72 4.91 14.34
CA HIS A 290 16.62 5.92 14.92
C HIS A 290 17.63 5.34 15.91
N GLU A 291 17.31 4.22 16.54
CA GLU A 291 18.12 3.61 17.58
C GLU A 291 18.31 2.12 17.31
N ASN A 292 19.47 1.59 17.66
CA ASN A 292 19.74 0.16 17.65
C ASN A 292 19.29 -0.55 16.35
N GLN A 293 19.53 0.09 15.20
CA GLN A 293 19.15 -0.47 13.89
C GLN A 293 19.76 -1.85 13.67
N GLY A 294 20.90 -2.12 14.27
CA GLY A 294 21.63 -3.38 14.18
C GLY A 294 23.04 -3.19 13.64
N ASN A 295 23.47 -4.15 12.86
CA ASN A 295 24.73 -4.09 12.12
C ASN A 295 24.54 -4.68 10.72
N ALA A 296 25.61 -4.66 9.93
CA ALA A 296 25.61 -5.07 8.52
C ALA A 296 25.02 -6.45 8.19
N GLY A 297 24.68 -7.28 9.12
CA GLY A 297 24.17 -8.63 8.82
C GLY A 297 23.16 -9.15 9.84
N ALA A 298 22.94 -8.41 10.94
CA ALA A 298 22.09 -8.85 12.03
C ALA A 298 21.45 -7.68 12.78
N GLY A 299 20.48 -7.98 13.64
CA GLY A 299 19.77 -7.01 14.45
C GLY A 299 18.42 -6.66 13.87
N TYR A 300 17.77 -5.66 14.47
CA TYR A 300 16.37 -5.34 14.24
C TYR A 300 16.03 -5.09 12.76
N PHE A 301 16.82 -4.26 12.08
CA PHE A 301 16.57 -3.97 10.66
C PHE A 301 16.72 -5.21 9.78
N GLY A 302 17.75 -6.02 10.02
CA GLY A 302 17.94 -7.28 9.31
C GLY A 302 16.76 -8.25 9.49
N ASP A 303 16.18 -8.30 10.69
CA ASP A 303 15.00 -9.13 10.96
C ASP A 303 13.75 -8.60 10.22
N ARG A 304 13.56 -7.28 10.15
CA ARG A 304 12.49 -6.68 9.32
C ARG A 304 12.67 -6.98 7.84
N ILE A 305 13.90 -6.87 7.32
CA ILE A 305 14.21 -7.23 5.92
C ILE A 305 13.92 -8.71 5.66
N ASN A 306 14.30 -9.61 6.57
CA ASN A 306 14.02 -11.03 6.44
C ASN A 306 12.50 -11.32 6.41
N GLU A 307 11.73 -10.64 7.27
CA GLU A 307 10.27 -10.79 7.30
C GLU A 307 9.63 -10.29 5.99
N LEU A 308 10.05 -9.11 5.50
CA LEU A 308 9.61 -8.56 4.22
C LEU A 308 9.94 -9.51 3.06
N ALA A 309 11.19 -9.93 2.97
CA ALA A 309 11.69 -10.78 1.90
C ALA A 309 10.96 -12.13 1.84
N ARG A 310 10.81 -12.79 2.98
CA ARG A 310 10.06 -14.05 3.08
C ARG A 310 8.58 -13.87 2.79
N GLY A 311 7.98 -12.75 3.21
CA GLY A 311 6.58 -12.45 2.93
C GLY A 311 6.31 -12.29 1.43
N LEU A 312 7.11 -11.49 0.74
CA LEU A 312 6.99 -11.28 -0.70
C LEU A 312 7.28 -12.55 -1.52
N HIS A 313 8.28 -13.31 -1.10
CA HIS A 313 8.60 -14.61 -1.72
C HIS A 313 7.48 -15.65 -1.50
N ALA A 314 6.84 -15.64 -0.32
CA ALA A 314 5.68 -16.47 -0.06
C ALA A 314 4.51 -16.11 -0.99
N VAL A 315 4.19 -14.82 -1.16
CA VAL A 315 3.16 -14.36 -2.11
C VAL A 315 3.47 -14.84 -3.53
N TYR A 316 4.75 -14.74 -3.96
CA TYR A 316 5.17 -15.20 -5.28
C TYR A 316 4.87 -16.68 -5.51
N ASN A 317 5.26 -17.54 -4.56
CA ASN A 317 5.07 -18.98 -4.69
C ASN A 317 3.62 -19.42 -4.50
N ASP A 318 2.88 -18.69 -3.66
CA ASP A 318 1.49 -19.00 -3.34
C ASP A 318 0.51 -18.57 -4.46
N LEU A 319 0.83 -17.48 -5.13
CA LEU A 319 0.04 -16.91 -6.22
C LEU A 319 0.65 -17.15 -7.61
N ASN A 320 1.44 -18.21 -7.79
CA ASN A 320 2.16 -18.49 -9.03
C ASN A 320 1.25 -18.53 -10.28
N ASN A 321 0.04 -19.08 -10.15
CA ASN A 321 -0.95 -19.14 -11.23
C ASN A 321 -1.62 -17.77 -11.54
N TYR A 322 -1.49 -16.80 -10.64
CA TYR A 322 -2.07 -15.45 -10.77
C TYR A 322 -1.01 -14.40 -11.11
N TRP A 323 0.26 -14.80 -11.18
CA TRP A 323 1.39 -13.90 -11.28
C TRP A 323 1.33 -12.98 -12.50
N GLY A 324 0.80 -13.47 -13.62
CA GLY A 324 0.63 -12.70 -14.86
C GLY A 324 -0.28 -11.47 -14.74
N ARG A 325 -1.21 -11.47 -13.77
CA ARG A 325 -2.12 -10.34 -13.51
C ARG A 325 -1.82 -9.61 -12.19
N LEU A 326 -0.73 -9.97 -11.50
CA LEU A 326 -0.38 -9.39 -10.21
C LEU A 326 0.77 -8.40 -10.37
N THR A 327 0.60 -7.20 -9.84
CA THR A 327 1.65 -6.18 -9.69
C THR A 327 1.72 -5.78 -8.22
N ILE A 328 2.88 -5.98 -7.59
CA ILE A 328 3.13 -5.60 -6.19
C ILE A 328 4.07 -4.41 -6.19
N VAL A 329 3.71 -3.38 -5.47
CA VAL A 329 4.55 -2.20 -5.21
C VAL A 329 4.88 -2.16 -3.74
N VAL A 330 6.17 -2.00 -3.43
CA VAL A 330 6.65 -1.81 -2.06
C VAL A 330 7.33 -0.46 -1.99
N MET A 331 6.91 0.38 -1.07
CA MET A 331 7.45 1.73 -0.91
C MET A 331 7.41 2.20 0.53
N SER A 332 8.16 3.24 0.83
CA SER A 332 8.16 3.93 2.11
C SER A 332 8.00 5.43 1.88
N GLU A 333 7.70 6.19 2.93
CA GLU A 333 7.43 7.63 2.83
C GLU A 333 8.67 8.45 2.50
N PHE A 334 9.85 8.02 2.94
CA PHE A 334 11.17 8.60 2.60
C PHE A 334 12.28 7.59 2.90
N GLY A 335 13.51 7.90 2.51
CA GLY A 335 14.73 7.18 2.89
C GLY A 335 15.33 7.68 4.18
N ARG A 336 16.57 7.23 4.46
CA ARG A 336 17.34 7.61 5.65
C ARG A 336 18.62 8.33 5.24
N ARG A 337 19.17 9.12 6.18
CA ARG A 337 20.48 9.77 6.01
C ARG A 337 21.57 8.74 5.71
N LEU A 338 22.60 9.20 4.99
CA LEU A 338 23.76 8.35 4.72
C LEU A 338 24.47 7.98 6.02
N GLY A 339 24.67 8.92 6.91
CA GLY A 339 25.43 8.72 8.16
C GLY A 339 24.64 7.98 9.24
N VAL A 340 25.38 7.25 10.07
CA VAL A 340 24.88 6.65 11.30
C VAL A 340 24.84 7.70 12.40
N ASN A 341 23.75 7.76 13.17
CA ASN A 341 23.63 8.66 14.31
C ASN A 341 24.26 8.09 15.59
N SER A 342 24.33 8.90 16.66
CA SER A 342 24.94 8.52 17.94
C SER A 342 24.24 7.37 18.68
N SER A 343 22.99 7.03 18.28
CA SER A 343 22.19 5.96 18.88
C SER A 343 22.30 4.63 18.11
N GLY A 344 23.18 4.55 17.11
CA GLY A 344 23.38 3.35 16.30
C GLY A 344 22.25 3.06 15.34
N GLY A 345 21.55 4.10 14.90
CA GLY A 345 20.53 4.07 13.86
C GLY A 345 20.76 5.14 12.81
N THR A 346 19.72 5.50 12.06
CA THR A 346 19.77 6.53 11.03
C THR A 346 18.61 7.50 11.17
N ASP A 347 18.87 8.78 10.94
CA ASP A 347 17.84 9.81 10.95
C ASP A 347 17.10 9.88 9.62
N HIS A 348 15.95 10.60 9.59
CA HIS A 348 15.14 10.78 8.39
C HIS A 348 15.95 11.48 7.29
N GLY A 349 15.83 10.93 6.08
CA GLY A 349 16.44 11.44 4.86
C GLY A 349 15.41 11.61 3.73
N HIS A 350 15.86 11.55 2.48
CA HIS A 350 15.02 11.75 1.31
C HIS A 350 14.98 10.54 0.39
N GLY A 351 15.95 10.37 -0.49
CA GLY A 351 15.97 9.31 -1.48
C GLY A 351 15.95 7.92 -0.86
N GLY A 352 14.99 7.11 -1.26
CA GLY A 352 14.76 5.74 -0.81
C GLY A 352 14.82 4.73 -1.95
N VAL A 353 14.23 3.57 -1.71
CA VAL A 353 14.12 2.48 -2.67
C VAL A 353 12.67 2.05 -2.79
N MET A 354 12.15 2.00 -4.01
CA MET A 354 10.91 1.30 -4.32
C MET A 354 11.21 -0.06 -4.91
N MET A 355 10.31 -1.02 -4.68
CA MET A 355 10.35 -2.34 -5.31
C MET A 355 9.07 -2.56 -6.11
N VAL A 356 9.20 -3.15 -7.29
CA VAL A 356 8.06 -3.56 -8.13
C VAL A 356 8.23 -5.02 -8.49
N LEU A 357 7.22 -5.82 -8.16
CA LEU A 357 7.21 -7.26 -8.42
C LEU A 357 5.97 -7.64 -9.22
N GLY A 358 6.08 -8.65 -10.08
CA GLY A 358 4.94 -9.14 -10.85
C GLY A 358 5.34 -9.89 -12.10
N GLY A 359 4.36 -10.54 -12.72
CA GLY A 359 4.58 -11.29 -13.96
C GLY A 359 4.89 -10.41 -15.18
N ASN A 360 4.42 -9.17 -15.12
CA ASN A 360 4.62 -8.16 -16.17
C ASN A 360 5.60 -7.06 -15.75
N VAL A 361 6.42 -7.32 -14.75
CA VAL A 361 7.51 -6.44 -14.34
C VAL A 361 8.75 -6.73 -15.20
N ASN A 362 9.43 -5.69 -15.63
CA ASN A 362 10.69 -5.77 -16.33
C ASN A 362 11.82 -5.92 -15.29
N GLY A 363 11.81 -7.05 -14.60
CA GLY A 363 12.62 -7.34 -13.43
C GLY A 363 14.07 -7.71 -13.74
N GLY A 364 14.85 -8.07 -12.69
CA GLY A 364 16.28 -8.31 -12.79
C GLY A 364 17.10 -7.06 -13.07
N LYS A 365 16.55 -5.88 -12.72
CA LYS A 365 17.14 -4.57 -13.00
C LYS A 365 17.00 -3.63 -11.81
N VAL A 366 17.97 -2.71 -11.71
CA VAL A 366 17.89 -1.55 -10.84
C VAL A 366 17.70 -0.31 -11.70
N TYR A 367 16.61 0.40 -11.48
CA TYR A 367 16.21 1.62 -12.20
C TYR A 367 16.54 2.87 -11.40
N GLY A 368 16.41 4.01 -12.06
CA GLY A 368 16.70 5.34 -11.55
C GLY A 368 18.08 5.82 -11.97
N GLN A 369 18.30 7.10 -11.82
CA GLN A 369 19.60 7.73 -12.00
C GLN A 369 20.32 7.72 -10.66
N TRP A 370 21.46 7.05 -10.55
CA TRP A 370 22.24 7.07 -9.33
C TRP A 370 22.92 8.44 -9.14
N PRO A 371 22.65 9.17 -8.03
CA PRO A 371 23.22 10.50 -7.83
C PRO A 371 24.65 10.46 -7.27
N GLY A 372 25.15 9.29 -6.86
CA GLY A 372 26.37 9.15 -6.08
C GLY A 372 26.20 9.57 -4.63
N LEU A 373 27.29 9.52 -3.86
CA LEU A 373 27.31 9.86 -2.43
C LEU A 373 28.16 11.11 -2.13
N VAL A 374 28.69 11.77 -3.15
CA VAL A 374 29.52 12.99 -3.00
C VAL A 374 28.63 14.23 -2.80
N ASN A 375 27.59 14.38 -3.60
CA ASN A 375 26.68 15.50 -3.56
C ASN A 375 25.35 15.04 -2.93
N LEU A 376 25.25 15.18 -1.62
CA LEU A 376 24.06 14.82 -0.88
C LEU A 376 23.13 16.01 -0.73
N ASN A 377 21.82 15.78 -0.78
CA ASN A 377 20.82 16.78 -0.42
C ASN A 377 21.03 17.21 1.03
N GLN A 378 21.09 18.53 1.27
CA GLN A 378 21.39 19.12 2.58
C GLN A 378 22.65 18.50 3.24
N SER A 379 23.61 18.04 2.45
CA SER A 379 24.89 17.42 2.86
C SER A 379 24.77 16.11 3.65
N GLN A 380 23.59 15.47 3.69
CA GLN A 380 23.37 14.27 4.51
C GLN A 380 22.44 13.21 3.85
N ASP A 381 21.56 13.61 2.95
CA ASP A 381 20.52 12.77 2.41
C ASP A 381 20.82 12.36 0.97
N LEU A 382 20.49 11.13 0.61
CA LEU A 382 20.53 10.72 -0.80
C LEU A 382 19.56 11.59 -1.62
N GLU A 383 20.06 12.15 -2.72
CA GLU A 383 19.25 12.95 -3.64
C GLU A 383 18.12 12.11 -4.24
N ILE A 384 16.95 12.71 -4.47
CA ILE A 384 15.85 12.08 -5.18
C ILE A 384 16.01 12.38 -6.68
N THR A 385 16.22 11.33 -7.45
CA THR A 385 16.34 11.43 -8.93
C THR A 385 15.09 10.88 -9.63
N THR A 386 14.25 10.17 -8.92
CA THR A 386 12.99 9.59 -9.43
C THR A 386 11.83 9.98 -8.53
N ASP A 387 10.86 10.71 -9.10
CA ASP A 387 9.59 10.95 -8.42
C ASP A 387 8.77 9.65 -8.34
N PHE A 388 8.31 9.27 -7.15
CA PHE A 388 7.51 8.07 -6.91
C PHE A 388 6.28 7.99 -7.83
N ARG A 389 5.70 9.15 -8.23
CA ARG A 389 4.54 9.22 -9.12
C ARG A 389 4.87 8.78 -10.54
N SER A 390 6.13 8.87 -10.98
CA SER A 390 6.55 8.32 -12.28
C SER A 390 6.46 6.79 -12.29
N VAL A 391 6.85 6.14 -11.20
CA VAL A 391 6.73 4.68 -11.04
C VAL A 391 5.27 4.26 -10.93
N LEU A 392 4.50 4.91 -10.05
CA LEU A 392 3.08 4.61 -9.87
C LEU A 392 2.26 4.93 -11.12
N GLY A 393 2.53 6.06 -11.79
CA GLY A 393 1.85 6.45 -13.02
C GLY A 393 2.10 5.49 -14.18
N GLU A 394 3.30 4.92 -14.26
CA GLU A 394 3.61 3.88 -15.24
C GLU A 394 2.77 2.61 -14.99
N ILE A 395 2.64 2.18 -13.73
CA ILE A 395 1.79 1.04 -13.35
C ILE A 395 0.32 1.34 -13.60
N VAL A 396 -0.15 2.50 -13.15
CA VAL A 396 -1.53 2.96 -13.32
C VAL A 396 -1.94 2.99 -14.79
N SER A 397 -1.07 3.51 -15.66
CA SER A 397 -1.40 3.63 -17.09
C SER A 397 -1.26 2.32 -17.85
N LYS A 398 -0.15 1.59 -17.64
CA LYS A 398 0.16 0.39 -18.44
C LYS A 398 -0.51 -0.88 -17.92
N ARG A 399 -0.67 -1.01 -16.60
CA ARG A 399 -1.22 -2.21 -15.98
C ARG A 399 -2.68 -2.04 -15.60
N LEU A 400 -3.01 -0.92 -14.97
CA LEU A 400 -4.37 -0.67 -14.49
C LEU A 400 -5.25 0.08 -15.51
N GLY A 401 -4.72 0.40 -16.70
CA GLY A 401 -5.46 0.93 -17.83
C GLY A 401 -5.98 2.38 -17.68
N ASN A 402 -5.50 3.13 -16.70
CA ASN A 402 -5.94 4.51 -16.49
C ASN A 402 -4.95 5.52 -17.04
N VAL A 403 -5.31 6.19 -18.12
CA VAL A 403 -4.48 7.20 -18.78
C VAL A 403 -4.63 8.61 -18.19
N GLN A 404 -5.58 8.84 -17.28
CA GLN A 404 -5.89 10.15 -16.71
C GLN A 404 -4.97 10.46 -15.51
N LEU A 405 -3.65 10.49 -15.74
CA LEU A 405 -2.65 10.62 -14.68
C LEU A 405 -2.75 11.95 -13.93
N GLY A 406 -3.11 13.05 -14.60
CA GLY A 406 -3.31 14.34 -13.95
C GLY A 406 -4.49 14.37 -12.98
N LYS A 407 -5.47 13.48 -13.13
CA LYS A 407 -6.56 13.32 -12.17
C LYS A 407 -6.20 12.36 -11.03
N VAL A 408 -5.41 11.31 -11.31
CA VAL A 408 -4.91 10.39 -10.26
C VAL A 408 -3.88 11.10 -9.38
N PHE A 409 -3.00 11.90 -9.97
CA PHE A 409 -1.95 12.68 -9.31
C PHE A 409 -2.08 14.17 -9.71
N PRO A 410 -2.93 14.97 -9.06
CA PRO A 410 -3.35 16.29 -9.53
C PRO A 410 -2.22 17.29 -9.82
N SER A 411 -1.09 17.17 -9.12
CA SER A 411 0.07 18.05 -9.35
C SER A 411 1.13 17.47 -10.30
N LEU A 412 0.89 16.29 -10.89
CA LEU A 412 1.82 15.68 -11.84
C LEU A 412 1.60 16.25 -13.24
N THR A 413 2.65 16.82 -13.82
CA THR A 413 2.64 17.35 -15.19
C THR A 413 3.34 16.40 -16.17
N ALA A 414 3.08 16.57 -17.46
CA ALA A 414 3.75 15.79 -18.51
C ALA A 414 5.28 15.97 -18.50
N THR A 415 5.78 17.10 -18.06
CA THR A 415 7.22 17.39 -17.97
C THR A 415 7.90 16.76 -16.74
N GLN A 416 7.13 16.50 -15.69
CA GLN A 416 7.62 15.83 -14.47
C GLN A 416 7.53 14.30 -14.57
N TYR A 417 6.62 13.80 -15.41
CA TYR A 417 6.43 12.37 -15.58
C TYR A 417 7.55 11.77 -16.43
N ALA A 418 8.36 10.94 -15.82
CA ALA A 418 9.51 10.28 -16.45
C ALA A 418 9.43 8.76 -16.22
N PRO A 419 8.65 8.01 -17.03
CA PRO A 419 8.50 6.57 -16.87
C PRO A 419 9.83 5.86 -17.13
N LEU A 420 10.12 4.84 -16.33
CA LEU A 420 11.41 4.13 -16.35
C LEU A 420 11.37 2.83 -17.16
N GLY A 421 10.21 2.37 -17.59
CA GLY A 421 10.03 1.07 -18.22
C GLY A 421 10.05 -0.09 -17.22
N VAL A 422 9.63 0.16 -16.00
CA VAL A 422 9.63 -0.86 -14.91
C VAL A 422 8.60 -1.94 -15.17
N VAL A 423 7.49 -1.62 -15.84
CA VAL A 423 6.46 -2.59 -16.20
C VAL A 423 6.23 -2.66 -17.70
N ASN A 424 5.93 -3.88 -18.17
CA ASN A 424 5.54 -4.12 -19.56
C ASN A 424 4.09 -3.68 -19.80
N GLY A 425 3.77 -3.46 -21.05
CA GLY A 425 2.45 -3.05 -21.48
C GLY A 425 2.46 -1.68 -22.17
N THR A 426 1.33 -1.35 -22.74
CA THR A 426 1.09 -0.06 -23.43
C THR A 426 -0.16 0.55 -22.81
N PRO A 427 -0.16 1.85 -22.50
CA PRO A 427 -1.38 2.53 -22.09
C PRO A 427 -2.47 2.40 -23.17
N PRO A 428 -3.76 2.27 -22.80
CA PRO A 428 -4.85 2.10 -23.77
C PRO A 428 -5.12 3.34 -24.62
N GLY A 429 -4.43 4.45 -24.38
CA GLY A 429 -4.54 5.70 -25.11
C GLY A 429 -3.49 6.71 -24.70
N PRO A 430 -3.54 7.93 -25.25
CA PRO A 430 -2.66 9.02 -24.83
C PRO A 430 -2.81 9.34 -23.36
N LEU A 431 -1.70 9.62 -22.69
CA LEU A 431 -1.71 10.01 -21.27
C LEU A 431 -2.28 11.43 -21.13
N ASP A 432 -3.20 11.58 -20.19
CA ASP A 432 -3.85 12.85 -19.87
C ASP A 432 -3.31 13.38 -18.54
N PHE A 433 -2.64 14.52 -18.60
CA PHE A 433 -2.12 15.26 -17.44
C PHE A 433 -2.98 16.50 -17.13
N SER A 434 -4.16 16.64 -17.74
CA SER A 434 -5.09 17.68 -17.36
C SER A 434 -5.52 17.43 -15.90
N GLY A 435 -5.08 18.34 -15.04
CA GLY A 435 -5.42 18.32 -13.62
C GLY A 435 -6.90 18.67 -13.43
N GLY A 436 -7.35 18.48 -12.25
CA GLY A 436 -8.69 18.79 -11.79
C GLY A 436 -9.09 17.77 -10.74
N GLU A 437 -9.79 18.24 -9.72
CA GLU A 437 -10.41 17.36 -8.73
C GLU A 437 -11.26 16.33 -9.47
N VAL A 438 -11.06 15.07 -9.18
CA VAL A 438 -12.07 14.07 -9.47
C VAL A 438 -13.20 14.40 -8.51
N LEU A 439 -14.15 15.19 -8.99
CA LEU A 439 -15.41 15.42 -8.29
C LEU A 439 -16.07 14.03 -8.22
N LEU A 440 -15.83 13.38 -7.12
CA LEU A 440 -16.69 12.31 -6.68
C LEU A 440 -18.01 13.05 -6.43
N ASN A 441 -18.99 12.92 -7.33
CA ASN A 441 -20.23 13.67 -7.27
C ASN A 441 -20.89 13.44 -5.91
N SER A 442 -20.58 14.31 -4.96
CA SER A 442 -21.47 14.58 -3.87
C SER A 442 -22.60 15.40 -4.47
N ALA A 443 -23.78 14.85 -4.61
CA ALA A 443 -24.95 15.64 -4.44
C ALA A 443 -24.85 16.16 -3.01
N ALA A 444 -24.22 17.32 -2.81
CA ALA A 444 -24.17 17.99 -1.54
C ALA A 444 -25.62 18.25 -1.13
N PRO A 445 -26.11 17.70 -0.02
CA PRO A 445 -27.23 18.32 0.63
C PRO A 445 -26.70 19.70 1.10
N ALA A 446 -27.45 20.74 0.80
CA ALA A 446 -27.21 22.10 1.24
C ALA A 446 -26.69 22.10 2.69
N GLN A 447 -25.59 22.81 2.94
CA GLN A 447 -25.02 23.03 4.25
C GLN A 447 -26.14 23.44 5.23
N ASN A 448 -26.43 22.53 6.11
CA ASN A 448 -27.17 22.87 7.34
C ASN A 448 -26.21 22.53 8.49
N ASP A 449 -25.57 23.56 9.03
CA ASP A 449 -24.52 23.58 10.04
C ASP A 449 -24.95 23.05 11.43
N GLN A 450 -25.85 22.07 11.52
CA GLN A 450 -26.44 21.64 12.80
C GLN A 450 -26.05 20.24 13.29
N TYR A 451 -25.11 19.53 12.67
CA TYR A 451 -24.71 18.23 13.20
C TYR A 451 -23.20 18.15 13.48
N LYS A 452 -22.76 18.81 14.56
CA LYS A 452 -21.49 18.45 15.21
C LYS A 452 -21.69 17.14 15.98
N LEU A 453 -21.18 16.04 15.43
CA LEU A 453 -21.09 14.77 16.15
C LEU A 453 -19.92 14.84 17.14
N TYR A 454 -20.19 15.00 18.41
CA TYR A 454 -19.19 14.78 19.46
C TYR A 454 -19.04 13.27 19.70
N LEU A 455 -17.88 12.70 19.34
CA LEU A 455 -17.49 11.38 19.81
C LEU A 455 -16.95 11.51 21.25
N PRO A 456 -17.44 10.75 22.22
CA PRO A 456 -16.79 10.69 23.53
C PRO A 456 -15.44 9.98 23.39
N MET A 457 -14.38 10.65 23.84
CA MET A 457 -13.07 9.99 24.03
C MET A 457 -13.23 8.89 25.07
N ALA A 458 -12.87 7.67 24.69
CA ALA A 458 -12.73 6.57 25.63
C ALA A 458 -11.50 6.87 26.50
N THR A 459 -11.74 7.30 27.73
CA THR A 459 -10.73 7.30 28.78
C THR A 459 -10.49 5.87 29.22
N ASN A 460 -9.21 5.45 29.19
CA ASN A 460 -8.73 4.21 29.75
C ASN A 460 -9.19 4.03 31.21
N CYS A 461 -9.73 2.87 31.52
CA CYS A 461 -9.57 2.12 32.77
C CYS A 461 -9.25 0.67 32.42
#